data_42e58fc0aa4173f0825daa5f5b1c19ec
#
_entry.id   42e58fc0aa4173f0825daa5f5b1c19ec
#
_cell.length_a   1.000
_cell.length_b   1.000
_cell.length_c   1.000
_cell.angle_alpha   90.00
_cell.angle_beta   90.00
_cell.angle_gamma   90.00
#
_symmetry.space_group_name_H-M   'P 1'
#
loop_
_entity.id
_entity.type
_entity.pdbx_description
1 polymer ?
#
loop_
_entity_poly.entity_id
_entity_poly.type
_entity_poly.pdbx_seq_one_letter_code
_entity_poly.pdbx_strand_id
1 'polypeptide(L)'
;MRVGRAVAAVGGAVGLAAAAAALTMRRKADDPYADEPFGELPADRVSTIAADDGVALSVEEIDPADGGAPDLTAILVHGFALSRLCWHFQRRDLARLTGPRVAQILYDHRSHGRSQRTDAAGSTIEQLARDLEAVIRVAAPEGPLVLIGHSMGGMVVIALAELFPELFAARVRGVALIGTSAGEVGKQGLPRPLLSKYNPLTRLLGRFADWQPGLVELIRAAGGQLTRAGVRTIGFGSREVSPRLVDFMVAMLDVTPVRVLADFVDTLGSHNRYAALAGLRECRVLVLGGDEDWMTPWSHAERIAEELPHSTLVRVRGAGHLVMLERPDVVTGHLAVLLRDCAGIPSSE
;
A
#
# COMPACT_ATOMS: atom_id res chain seq x y z
N MET A 1 20.87 45.41 -35.34
CA MET A 1 19.83 45.24 -34.32
C MET A 1 19.37 43.78 -34.09
N ARG A 2 19.89 42.76 -34.79
CA ARG A 2 19.48 41.33 -34.55
C ARG A 2 20.32 40.56 -33.56
N VAL A 3 21.57 40.95 -33.29
CA VAL A 3 22.51 40.24 -32.37
C VAL A 3 22.16 40.53 -30.91
N GLY A 4 21.71 41.71 -30.55
CA GLY A 4 21.36 42.05 -29.17
C GLY A 4 20.12 41.34 -28.63
N ARG A 5 19.18 40.92 -29.49
CA ARG A 5 17.98 40.15 -29.10
C ARG A 5 18.28 38.68 -28.81
N ALA A 6 19.26 38.08 -29.51
CA ALA A 6 19.67 36.69 -29.30
C ALA A 6 20.44 36.54 -27.96
N VAL A 7 21.30 37.50 -27.62
CA VAL A 7 22.05 37.47 -26.35
C VAL A 7 21.10 37.65 -25.12
N ALA A 8 20.07 38.51 -25.25
CA ALA A 8 19.08 38.68 -24.17
C ALA A 8 18.20 37.43 -23.97
N ALA A 9 17.86 36.71 -25.05
CA ALA A 9 17.07 35.47 -24.97
C ALA A 9 17.86 34.31 -24.38
N VAL A 10 19.15 34.17 -24.66
CA VAL A 10 20.03 33.15 -24.09
C VAL A 10 20.31 33.48 -22.61
N GLY A 11 20.53 34.73 -22.23
CA GLY A 11 20.72 35.14 -20.83
C GLY A 11 19.47 34.92 -19.99
N GLY A 12 18.28 35.15 -20.55
CA GLY A 12 16.99 34.88 -19.90
C GLY A 12 16.74 33.39 -19.69
N ALA A 13 17.05 32.53 -20.68
CA ALA A 13 16.88 31.08 -20.55
C ALA A 13 17.85 30.46 -19.54
N VAL A 14 19.12 30.93 -19.50
CA VAL A 14 20.11 30.49 -18.51
C VAL A 14 19.73 30.97 -17.11
N GLY A 15 19.22 32.19 -16.95
CA GLY A 15 18.72 32.72 -15.68
C GLY A 15 17.51 31.95 -15.15
N LEU A 16 16.56 31.61 -16.01
CA LEU A 16 15.40 30.78 -15.65
C LEU A 16 15.81 29.35 -15.27
N ALA A 17 16.74 28.75 -16.00
CA ALA A 17 17.27 27.43 -15.71
C ALA A 17 18.05 27.40 -14.36
N ALA A 18 18.87 28.43 -14.09
CA ALA A 18 19.59 28.58 -12.84
C ALA A 18 18.63 28.82 -11.65
N ALA A 19 17.59 29.66 -11.83
CA ALA A 19 16.56 29.87 -10.81
C ALA A 19 15.73 28.62 -10.55
N ALA A 20 15.36 27.87 -11.58
CA ALA A 20 14.69 26.59 -11.45
C ALA A 20 15.57 25.54 -10.75
N ALA A 21 16.87 25.48 -11.07
CA ALA A 21 17.84 24.61 -10.39
C ALA A 21 18.04 25.00 -8.92
N ALA A 22 18.12 26.30 -8.62
CA ALA A 22 18.25 26.80 -7.25
C ALA A 22 16.98 26.53 -6.43
N LEU A 23 15.78 26.65 -7.03
CA LEU A 23 14.51 26.31 -6.39
C LEU A 23 14.39 24.80 -6.13
N THR A 24 14.84 23.95 -7.07
CA THR A 24 14.89 22.48 -6.88
C THR A 24 15.90 22.08 -5.83
N MET A 25 17.09 22.71 -5.79
CA MET A 25 18.09 22.47 -4.74
C MET A 25 17.59 22.93 -3.36
N ARG A 26 16.91 24.08 -3.26
CA ARG A 26 16.33 24.58 -2.02
C ARG A 26 15.20 23.67 -1.53
N ARG A 27 14.32 23.22 -2.42
CA ARG A 27 13.26 22.25 -2.08
C ARG A 27 13.83 20.91 -1.61
N LYS A 28 14.99 20.50 -2.11
CA LYS A 28 15.66 19.28 -1.72
C LYS A 28 16.37 19.41 -0.35
N ALA A 29 16.87 20.61 -0.02
CA ALA A 29 17.47 20.89 1.28
C ALA A 29 16.44 21.02 2.41
N ASP A 30 15.19 21.41 2.09
CA ASP A 30 14.07 21.59 3.03
C ASP A 30 13.16 20.36 3.10
N ASP A 31 13.49 19.24 2.41
CA ASP A 31 12.68 18.02 2.42
C ASP A 31 12.84 17.29 3.77
N PRO A 32 11.77 17.12 4.57
CA PRO A 32 11.84 16.47 5.88
C PRO A 32 12.32 15.00 5.82
N TYR A 33 12.29 14.39 4.65
CA TYR A 33 12.71 13.02 4.41
C TYR A 33 14.01 12.92 3.57
N ALA A 34 14.80 14.00 3.47
CA ALA A 34 16.03 14.01 2.66
C ALA A 34 16.99 12.86 3.01
N ASP A 35 17.12 12.58 4.31
CA ASP A 35 18.02 11.56 4.87
C ASP A 35 17.29 10.27 5.29
N GLU A 36 15.98 10.14 5.02
CA GLU A 36 15.23 8.94 5.38
C GLU A 36 15.68 7.75 4.51
N PRO A 37 16.09 6.61 5.11
CA PRO A 37 16.64 5.45 4.39
C PRO A 37 15.53 4.57 3.84
N PHE A 38 14.74 5.09 2.93
CA PHE A 38 13.61 4.40 2.32
C PHE A 38 14.04 3.07 1.67
N GLY A 39 13.37 1.98 2.10
CA GLY A 39 13.62 0.64 1.56
C GLY A 39 14.88 -0.05 2.09
N GLU A 40 15.62 0.58 3.02
CA GLU A 40 16.89 0.08 3.55
C GLU A 40 16.80 -0.43 5.00
N LEU A 41 15.60 -0.43 5.60
CA LEU A 41 15.43 -0.95 6.96
C LEU A 41 15.77 -2.45 7.00
N PRO A 42 16.66 -2.90 7.91
CA PRO A 42 17.01 -4.31 8.03
C PRO A 42 15.83 -5.12 8.56
N ALA A 43 15.72 -6.37 8.13
CA ALA A 43 14.83 -7.36 8.72
C ALA A 43 15.63 -8.30 9.62
N ASP A 44 14.98 -8.83 10.67
CA ASP A 44 15.61 -9.83 11.53
C ASP A 44 15.69 -11.18 10.81
N ARG A 45 14.66 -11.50 10.03
CA ARG A 45 14.63 -12.69 9.17
C ARG A 45 14.02 -12.37 7.82
N VAL A 46 14.58 -12.98 6.78
CA VAL A 46 14.04 -12.94 5.41
C VAL A 46 13.86 -14.39 4.94
N SER A 47 12.68 -14.70 4.47
CA SER A 47 12.34 -16.05 4.03
C SER A 47 11.53 -16.05 2.74
N THR A 48 11.34 -17.25 2.18
CA THR A 48 10.46 -17.48 1.05
C THR A 48 9.46 -18.55 1.45
N ILE A 49 8.18 -18.24 1.36
CA ILE A 49 7.08 -19.14 1.69
C ILE A 49 6.39 -19.55 0.40
N ALA A 50 6.17 -20.84 0.23
CA ALA A 50 5.38 -21.34 -0.90
C ALA A 50 3.90 -21.16 -0.63
N ALA A 51 3.18 -20.54 -1.56
CA ALA A 51 1.72 -20.51 -1.59
C ALA A 51 1.15 -21.92 -1.86
N ASP A 52 -0.16 -22.09 -1.77
CA ASP A 52 -0.85 -23.36 -2.00
C ASP A 52 -0.65 -23.93 -3.42
N ASP A 53 -0.45 -23.05 -4.40
CA ASP A 53 -0.14 -23.39 -5.80
C ASP A 53 1.38 -23.41 -6.12
N GLY A 54 2.24 -23.27 -5.10
CA GLY A 54 3.69 -23.32 -5.22
C GLY A 54 4.37 -22.00 -5.59
N VAL A 55 3.63 -20.90 -5.76
CA VAL A 55 4.21 -19.55 -5.99
C VAL A 55 5.03 -19.13 -4.79
N ALA A 56 6.28 -18.69 -5.02
CA ALA A 56 7.19 -18.26 -3.97
C ALA A 56 6.90 -16.81 -3.52
N LEU A 57 6.55 -16.64 -2.25
CA LEU A 57 6.26 -15.35 -1.61
C LEU A 57 7.44 -14.89 -0.77
N SER A 58 7.94 -13.67 -1.01
CA SER A 58 9.02 -13.07 -0.24
C SER A 58 8.47 -12.46 1.04
N VAL A 59 9.02 -12.87 2.18
CA VAL A 59 8.56 -12.50 3.53
C VAL A 59 9.71 -11.92 4.33
N GLU A 60 9.42 -10.87 5.11
CA GLU A 60 10.31 -10.30 6.11
C GLU A 60 9.63 -10.34 7.48
N GLU A 61 10.40 -10.70 8.48
CA GLU A 61 9.97 -10.75 9.87
C GLU A 61 10.80 -9.78 10.70
N ILE A 62 10.14 -9.02 11.56
CA ILE A 62 10.74 -8.02 12.45
C ILE A 62 10.35 -8.36 13.88
N ASP A 63 11.31 -8.58 14.72
CA ASP A 63 11.12 -8.85 16.14
C ASP A 63 10.94 -7.54 16.94
N PRO A 64 10.37 -7.60 18.16
CA PRO A 64 10.37 -6.46 19.06
C PRO A 64 11.78 -5.92 19.30
N ALA A 65 11.97 -4.61 19.21
CA ALA A 65 13.30 -3.98 19.28
C ALA A 65 14.03 -4.21 20.62
N ASP A 66 13.30 -4.54 21.69
CA ASP A 66 13.87 -4.89 23.00
C ASP A 66 14.26 -6.38 23.13
N GLY A 67 14.05 -7.19 22.08
CA GLY A 67 14.33 -8.62 22.06
C GLY A 67 13.41 -9.47 22.95
N GLY A 68 12.35 -8.89 23.51
CA GLY A 68 11.36 -9.62 24.32
C GLY A 68 10.44 -10.47 23.47
N ALA A 69 9.78 -11.46 24.11
CA ALA A 69 8.75 -12.25 23.44
C ALA A 69 7.59 -11.34 23.00
N PRO A 70 7.06 -11.51 21.78
CA PRO A 70 5.94 -10.71 21.32
C PRO A 70 4.64 -11.05 22.03
N ASP A 71 3.83 -10.04 22.35
CA ASP A 71 2.49 -10.20 22.89
C ASP A 71 1.48 -10.56 21.78
N LEU A 72 1.77 -10.11 20.56
CA LEU A 72 0.99 -10.39 19.35
C LEU A 72 1.84 -10.19 18.09
N THR A 73 1.32 -10.71 16.96
CA THR A 73 1.93 -10.53 15.64
C THR A 73 1.06 -9.64 14.76
N ALA A 74 1.63 -8.57 14.23
CA ALA A 74 1.01 -7.71 13.23
C ALA A 74 1.45 -8.15 11.81
N ILE A 75 0.49 -8.38 10.91
CA ILE A 75 0.77 -8.72 9.52
C ILE A 75 0.36 -7.54 8.65
N LEU A 76 1.33 -6.97 7.92
CA LEU A 76 1.14 -5.78 7.11
C LEU A 76 1.01 -6.17 5.63
N VAL A 77 -0.17 -5.92 5.06
CA VAL A 77 -0.60 -6.35 3.74
C VAL A 77 -0.70 -5.14 2.82
N HIS A 78 0.20 -5.05 1.83
CA HIS A 78 0.32 -3.89 0.95
C HIS A 78 -0.76 -3.82 -0.13
N GLY A 79 -0.90 -2.64 -0.75
CA GLY A 79 -1.85 -2.38 -1.84
C GLY A 79 -1.33 -2.79 -3.22
N PHE A 80 -2.22 -2.67 -4.21
CA PHE A 80 -1.92 -2.91 -5.62
C PHE A 80 -0.76 -2.06 -6.12
N ALA A 81 0.09 -2.64 -6.97
CA ALA A 81 1.28 -2.02 -7.56
C ALA A 81 2.35 -1.54 -6.55
N LEU A 82 2.17 -1.79 -5.26
CA LEU A 82 3.12 -1.52 -4.20
C LEU A 82 3.98 -2.76 -3.87
N SER A 83 4.74 -2.66 -2.81
CA SER A 83 5.42 -3.77 -2.15
C SER A 83 5.34 -3.56 -0.63
N ARG A 84 5.84 -4.53 0.15
CA ARG A 84 5.95 -4.39 1.61
C ARG A 84 6.67 -3.12 2.07
N LEU A 85 7.48 -2.51 1.21
CA LEU A 85 8.20 -1.28 1.51
C LEU A 85 7.29 -0.07 1.77
N CYS A 86 6.04 -0.08 1.29
CA CYS A 86 5.09 0.99 1.55
C CYS A 86 4.78 1.18 3.05
N TRP A 87 5.08 0.19 3.87
CA TRP A 87 4.94 0.21 5.32
C TRP A 87 6.18 0.74 6.05
N HIS A 88 7.08 1.43 5.38
CA HIS A 88 8.37 1.88 5.89
C HIS A 88 8.29 2.50 7.29
N PHE A 89 7.43 3.47 7.49
CA PHE A 89 7.29 4.15 8.78
C PHE A 89 6.65 3.26 9.84
N GLN A 90 5.56 2.57 9.51
CA GLN A 90 4.87 1.67 10.42
C GLN A 90 5.80 0.54 10.88
N ARG A 91 6.52 -0.07 9.95
CA ARG A 91 7.54 -1.08 10.26
C ARG A 91 8.57 -0.57 11.27
N ARG A 92 9.13 0.63 11.03
CA ARG A 92 10.14 1.25 11.90
C ARG A 92 9.61 1.54 13.31
N ASP A 93 8.41 2.11 13.38
CA ASP A 93 7.89 2.68 14.62
C ASP A 93 7.15 1.64 15.46
N LEU A 94 6.44 0.67 14.84
CA LEU A 94 5.79 -0.42 15.58
C LEU A 94 6.80 -1.38 16.22
N ALA A 95 7.97 -1.60 15.63
CA ALA A 95 9.03 -2.41 16.23
C ALA A 95 9.53 -1.84 17.58
N ARG A 96 9.38 -0.51 17.78
CA ARG A 96 9.82 0.19 19.00
C ARG A 96 8.78 0.23 20.12
N LEU A 97 7.59 -0.32 19.87
CA LEU A 97 6.57 -0.39 20.92
C LEU A 97 7.01 -1.35 22.02
N THR A 98 6.92 -0.89 23.27
CA THR A 98 7.24 -1.69 24.46
C THR A 98 5.99 -2.18 25.19
N GLY A 99 4.83 -1.68 24.81
CA GLY A 99 3.52 -2.10 25.31
C GLY A 99 2.43 -1.87 24.29
N PRO A 100 2.04 -2.89 23.53
CA PRO A 100 2.53 -4.28 23.46
C PRO A 100 3.86 -4.43 22.72
N ARG A 101 4.56 -5.53 22.95
CA ARG A 101 5.64 -6.00 22.07
C ARG A 101 5.03 -6.63 20.83
N VAL A 102 5.41 -6.12 19.67
CA VAL A 102 4.80 -6.51 18.40
C VAL A 102 5.84 -7.16 17.50
N ALA A 103 5.67 -8.45 17.20
CA ALA A 103 6.32 -9.04 16.03
C ALA A 103 5.61 -8.58 14.77
N GLN A 104 6.35 -8.32 13.72
CA GLN A 104 5.78 -7.89 12.45
C GLN A 104 6.14 -8.86 11.33
N ILE A 105 5.17 -9.15 10.48
CA ILE A 105 5.35 -9.89 9.24
C ILE A 105 4.92 -9.00 8.10
N LEU A 106 5.84 -8.79 7.17
CA LEU A 106 5.63 -8.06 5.93
C LEU A 106 5.96 -9.00 4.76
N TYR A 107 5.09 -9.06 3.77
CA TYR A 107 5.35 -9.87 2.58
C TYR A 107 4.99 -9.12 1.32
N ASP A 108 5.54 -9.54 0.20
CA ASP A 108 5.12 -9.05 -1.10
C ASP A 108 4.06 -10.01 -1.66
N HIS A 109 2.94 -9.47 -2.13
CA HIS A 109 1.96 -10.24 -2.89
C HIS A 109 2.62 -10.91 -4.10
N ARG A 110 2.07 -12.04 -4.56
CA ARG A 110 2.47 -12.63 -5.84
C ARG A 110 2.52 -11.56 -6.93
N SER A 111 3.46 -11.66 -7.82
CA SER A 111 3.71 -10.72 -8.91
C SER A 111 4.16 -9.31 -8.49
N HIS A 112 4.29 -9.02 -7.20
CA HIS A 112 4.75 -7.73 -6.67
C HIS A 112 6.09 -7.88 -5.94
N GLY A 113 6.84 -6.78 -5.85
CA GLY A 113 8.10 -6.70 -5.11
C GLY A 113 9.09 -7.82 -5.49
N ARG A 114 9.47 -8.62 -4.50
CA ARG A 114 10.41 -9.75 -4.66
C ARG A 114 9.72 -11.12 -4.77
N SER A 115 8.39 -11.18 -4.68
CA SER A 115 7.64 -12.43 -4.85
C SER A 115 7.63 -12.90 -6.30
N GLN A 116 7.49 -14.19 -6.48
CA GLN A 116 7.42 -14.81 -7.80
C GLN A 116 6.21 -14.31 -8.59
N ARG A 117 6.38 -14.17 -9.89
CA ARG A 117 5.30 -13.79 -10.82
C ARG A 117 4.41 -14.96 -11.13
N THR A 118 3.13 -14.65 -11.32
CA THR A 118 2.11 -15.58 -11.80
C THR A 118 1.43 -15.01 -13.05
N ASP A 119 0.55 -15.77 -13.66
CA ASP A 119 -0.30 -15.36 -14.77
C ASP A 119 -1.59 -14.64 -14.28
N ALA A 120 -2.44 -14.25 -15.21
CA ALA A 120 -3.71 -13.60 -14.92
C ALA A 120 -4.68 -14.48 -14.13
N ALA A 121 -4.62 -15.81 -14.28
CA ALA A 121 -5.50 -16.75 -13.55
C ALA A 121 -5.19 -16.74 -12.04
N GLY A 122 -3.92 -16.60 -11.67
CA GLY A 122 -3.48 -16.47 -10.29
C GLY A 122 -3.60 -15.05 -9.72
N SER A 123 -3.97 -14.05 -10.53
CA SER A 123 -4.03 -12.63 -10.12
C SER A 123 -5.44 -12.25 -9.61
N THR A 124 -5.92 -12.92 -8.55
CA THR A 124 -7.25 -12.70 -7.96
C THR A 124 -7.17 -12.38 -6.47
N ILE A 125 -8.15 -11.63 -5.94
CA ILE A 125 -8.23 -11.32 -4.50
C ILE A 125 -8.36 -12.60 -3.68
N GLU A 126 -9.09 -13.61 -4.16
CA GLU A 126 -9.24 -14.92 -3.52
C GLU A 126 -7.90 -15.64 -3.39
N GLN A 127 -7.08 -15.62 -4.45
CA GLN A 127 -5.78 -16.26 -4.40
C GLN A 127 -4.82 -15.48 -3.49
N LEU A 128 -4.86 -14.15 -3.49
CA LEU A 128 -4.09 -13.35 -2.54
C LEU A 128 -4.49 -13.62 -1.08
N ALA A 129 -5.76 -13.94 -0.81
CA ALA A 129 -6.20 -14.32 0.53
C ALA A 129 -5.65 -15.71 0.93
N ARG A 130 -5.58 -16.69 0.00
CA ARG A 130 -4.92 -17.97 0.25
C ARG A 130 -3.41 -17.81 0.46
N ASP A 131 -2.77 -16.89 -0.27
CA ASP A 131 -1.36 -16.54 -0.07
C ASP A 131 -1.13 -16.00 1.34
N LEU A 132 -2.00 -15.09 1.79
CA LEU A 132 -1.94 -14.52 3.14
C LEU A 132 -2.13 -15.62 4.20
N GLU A 133 -3.06 -16.57 3.99
CA GLU A 133 -3.19 -17.74 4.88
C GLU A 133 -1.89 -18.55 4.94
N ALA A 134 -1.29 -18.85 3.79
CA ALA A 134 -0.02 -19.58 3.74
C ALA A 134 1.11 -18.86 4.48
N VAL A 135 1.20 -17.53 4.36
CA VAL A 135 2.14 -16.69 5.14
C VAL A 135 1.85 -16.80 6.63
N ILE A 136 0.58 -16.67 7.05
CA ILE A 136 0.17 -16.79 8.46
C ILE A 136 0.54 -18.15 9.03
N ARG A 137 0.20 -19.22 8.33
CA ARG A 137 0.42 -20.60 8.76
C ARG A 137 1.90 -20.92 8.97
N VAL A 138 2.80 -20.33 8.18
CA VAL A 138 4.24 -20.61 8.24
C VAL A 138 4.99 -19.63 9.12
N ALA A 139 4.76 -18.30 8.97
CA ALA A 139 5.53 -17.28 9.67
C ALA A 139 4.93 -16.89 11.03
N ALA A 140 3.62 -17.14 11.25
CA ALA A 140 2.94 -16.92 12.52
C ALA A 140 2.03 -18.09 12.88
N PRO A 141 2.57 -19.30 13.13
CA PRO A 141 1.77 -20.50 13.35
C PRO A 141 0.93 -20.42 14.65
N GLU A 142 1.34 -19.61 15.60
CA GLU A 142 0.70 -19.50 16.93
C GLU A 142 0.50 -18.05 17.35
N GLY A 143 -0.27 -17.85 18.42
CA GLY A 143 -0.48 -16.55 19.06
C GLY A 143 -1.53 -15.66 18.38
N PRO A 144 -1.86 -14.53 19.03
CA PRO A 144 -2.85 -13.58 18.55
C PRO A 144 -2.32 -12.76 17.36
N LEU A 145 -3.22 -12.46 16.42
CA LEU A 145 -2.92 -11.76 15.18
C LEU A 145 -3.66 -10.43 15.08
N VAL A 146 -2.98 -9.43 14.50
CA VAL A 146 -3.60 -8.20 13.99
C VAL A 146 -3.26 -8.07 12.51
N LEU A 147 -4.27 -7.96 11.66
CA LEU A 147 -4.10 -7.85 10.21
C LEU A 147 -4.27 -6.39 9.79
N ILE A 148 -3.28 -5.84 9.10
CA ILE A 148 -3.22 -4.43 8.69
C ILE A 148 -3.16 -4.38 7.18
N GLY A 149 -4.27 -4.03 6.52
CA GLY A 149 -4.38 -4.02 5.07
C GLY A 149 -4.57 -2.62 4.49
N HIS A 150 -3.74 -2.26 3.50
CA HIS A 150 -3.89 -1.04 2.73
C HIS A 150 -4.47 -1.33 1.34
N SER A 151 -5.49 -0.59 0.92
CA SER A 151 -6.06 -0.67 -0.44
C SER A 151 -6.43 -2.12 -0.82
N MET A 152 -5.86 -2.68 -1.88
CA MET A 152 -6.00 -4.10 -2.24
C MET A 152 -5.68 -5.03 -1.06
N GLY A 153 -4.70 -4.70 -0.20
CA GLY A 153 -4.39 -5.49 0.99
C GLY A 153 -5.55 -5.54 1.99
N GLY A 154 -6.34 -4.48 2.11
CA GLY A 154 -7.58 -4.50 2.89
C GLY A 154 -8.66 -5.40 2.27
N MET A 155 -8.78 -5.42 0.93
CA MET A 155 -9.66 -6.35 0.21
C MET A 155 -9.24 -7.80 0.44
N VAL A 156 -7.95 -8.08 0.49
CA VAL A 156 -7.38 -9.40 0.78
C VAL A 156 -7.72 -9.85 2.20
N VAL A 157 -7.61 -8.96 3.20
CA VAL A 157 -7.99 -9.26 4.58
C VAL A 157 -9.49 -9.58 4.70
N ILE A 158 -10.36 -8.83 4.00
CA ILE A 158 -11.80 -9.10 3.95
C ILE A 158 -12.08 -10.46 3.28
N ALA A 159 -11.39 -10.78 2.19
CA ALA A 159 -11.52 -12.08 1.53
C ALA A 159 -11.00 -13.23 2.40
N LEU A 160 -9.94 -13.01 3.18
CA LEU A 160 -9.42 -13.99 4.13
C LEU A 160 -10.48 -14.32 5.21
N ALA A 161 -11.21 -13.31 5.71
CA ALA A 161 -12.27 -13.52 6.70
C ALA A 161 -13.43 -14.38 6.14
N GLU A 162 -13.73 -14.24 4.84
CA GLU A 162 -14.72 -15.06 4.17
C GLU A 162 -14.25 -16.51 3.96
N LEU A 163 -12.99 -16.70 3.55
CA LEU A 163 -12.45 -18.00 3.17
C LEU A 163 -11.98 -18.82 4.38
N PHE A 164 -11.56 -18.18 5.46
CA PHE A 164 -10.98 -18.81 6.65
C PHE A 164 -11.58 -18.26 7.95
N PRO A 165 -12.91 -18.38 8.14
CA PRO A 165 -13.59 -17.81 9.33
C PRO A 165 -13.10 -18.40 10.64
N GLU A 166 -12.64 -19.66 10.65
CA GLU A 166 -12.06 -20.32 11.81
C GLU A 166 -10.76 -19.66 12.28
N LEU A 167 -9.95 -19.14 11.37
CA LEU A 167 -8.73 -18.38 11.69
C LEU A 167 -9.09 -17.10 12.46
N PHE A 168 -10.13 -16.39 12.01
CA PHE A 168 -10.61 -15.17 12.66
C PHE A 168 -11.15 -15.48 14.05
N ALA A 169 -12.00 -16.47 14.18
CA ALA A 169 -12.56 -16.87 15.49
C ALA A 169 -11.47 -17.29 16.48
N ALA A 170 -10.44 -18.00 16.03
CA ALA A 170 -9.42 -18.53 16.91
C ALA A 170 -8.34 -17.50 17.28
N ARG A 171 -7.88 -16.69 16.33
CA ARG A 171 -6.59 -15.97 16.45
C ARG A 171 -6.62 -14.50 16.11
N VAL A 172 -7.46 -14.03 15.16
CA VAL A 172 -7.45 -12.62 14.75
C VAL A 172 -8.16 -11.77 15.81
N ARG A 173 -7.42 -10.92 16.50
CA ARG A 173 -7.92 -10.01 17.53
C ARG A 173 -8.26 -8.63 16.98
N GLY A 174 -7.59 -8.21 15.92
CA GLY A 174 -7.82 -6.91 15.33
C GLY A 174 -7.56 -6.85 13.84
N VAL A 175 -8.22 -5.91 13.19
CA VAL A 175 -8.09 -5.62 11.76
C VAL A 175 -8.00 -4.12 11.55
N ALA A 176 -7.00 -3.65 10.78
CA ALA A 176 -6.96 -2.29 10.27
C ALA A 176 -7.20 -2.28 8.76
N LEU A 177 -8.24 -1.58 8.32
CA LEU A 177 -8.62 -1.37 6.93
C LEU A 177 -8.28 0.08 6.55
N ILE A 178 -7.18 0.26 5.79
CA ILE A 178 -6.62 1.58 5.51
C ILE A 178 -6.77 1.89 4.01
N GLY A 179 -7.45 2.99 3.66
CA GLY A 179 -7.62 3.42 2.27
C GLY A 179 -8.13 2.30 1.37
N THR A 180 -9.16 1.58 1.79
CA THR A 180 -9.67 0.36 1.11
C THR A 180 -11.17 0.41 0.88
N SER A 181 -11.69 -0.62 0.22
CA SER A 181 -13.10 -0.80 -0.06
C SER A 181 -13.51 -2.27 0.14
N ALA A 182 -14.71 -2.51 0.62
CA ALA A 182 -15.31 -3.85 0.62
C ALA A 182 -16.02 -4.19 -0.71
N GLY A 183 -16.09 -3.23 -1.64
CA GLY A 183 -16.72 -3.44 -2.95
C GLY A 183 -17.02 -2.14 -3.68
N GLU A 184 -17.53 -2.29 -4.89
CA GLU A 184 -18.06 -1.18 -5.70
C GLU A 184 -17.03 -0.07 -6.07
N VAL A 185 -15.74 -0.39 -6.11
CA VAL A 185 -14.66 0.56 -6.41
C VAL A 185 -14.93 1.36 -7.70
N GLY A 186 -15.53 0.74 -8.70
CA GLY A 186 -15.86 1.41 -9.97
C GLY A 186 -17.13 2.27 -9.97
N LYS A 187 -17.89 2.36 -8.86
CA LYS A 187 -19.03 3.27 -8.74
C LYS A 187 -18.60 4.65 -8.25
N GLN A 188 -17.61 4.68 -7.37
CA GLN A 188 -17.02 5.89 -6.80
C GLN A 188 -15.51 5.71 -6.79
N GLY A 189 -14.75 6.67 -7.32
CA GLY A 189 -13.31 6.58 -7.47
C GLY A 189 -12.88 6.31 -8.91
N LEU A 190 -12.08 5.27 -9.15
CA LEU A 190 -11.62 4.93 -10.50
C LEU A 190 -12.78 4.53 -11.42
N PRO A 191 -12.93 5.15 -12.60
CA PRO A 191 -14.03 4.84 -13.51
C PRO A 191 -14.05 3.36 -13.92
N ARG A 192 -15.23 2.72 -13.86
CA ARG A 192 -15.44 1.31 -14.28
C ARG A 192 -14.78 0.92 -15.60
N PRO A 193 -14.81 1.76 -16.66
CA PRO A 193 -14.14 1.39 -17.91
C PRO A 193 -12.64 1.16 -17.74
N LEU A 194 -11.96 1.87 -16.82
CA LEU A 194 -10.53 1.68 -16.53
C LEU A 194 -10.26 0.41 -15.71
N LEU A 195 -11.26 -0.08 -14.98
CA LEU A 195 -11.22 -1.29 -14.14
C LEU A 195 -11.83 -2.52 -14.84
N SER A 196 -11.79 -2.58 -16.16
CA SER A 196 -12.38 -3.69 -16.92
C SER A 196 -11.40 -4.28 -17.93
N LYS A 197 -11.25 -5.61 -17.89
CA LYS A 197 -10.51 -6.37 -18.93
C LYS A 197 -11.08 -6.21 -20.33
N TYR A 198 -12.34 -5.76 -20.44
CA TYR A 198 -12.98 -5.48 -21.73
C TYR A 198 -12.66 -4.08 -22.26
N ASN A 199 -11.99 -3.23 -21.47
CA ASN A 199 -11.53 -1.93 -21.95
C ASN A 199 -10.52 -2.14 -23.11
N PRO A 200 -10.80 -1.63 -24.31
CA PRO A 200 -9.92 -1.82 -25.45
C PRO A 200 -8.52 -1.23 -25.22
N LEU A 201 -8.40 -0.16 -24.42
CA LEU A 201 -7.11 0.43 -24.07
C LEU A 201 -6.31 -0.50 -23.15
N THR A 202 -6.92 -1.07 -22.11
CA THR A 202 -6.26 -2.04 -21.20
C THR A 202 -5.82 -3.28 -21.98
N ARG A 203 -6.69 -3.80 -22.87
CA ARG A 203 -6.35 -4.94 -23.75
C ARG A 203 -5.24 -4.60 -24.73
N LEU A 204 -5.27 -3.40 -25.33
CA LEU A 204 -4.25 -2.96 -26.27
C LEU A 204 -2.89 -2.80 -25.57
N LEU A 205 -2.87 -2.18 -24.38
CA LEU A 205 -1.66 -2.03 -23.56
C LEU A 205 -1.09 -3.38 -23.14
N GLY A 206 -1.93 -4.33 -22.70
CA GLY A 206 -1.51 -5.69 -22.38
C GLY A 206 -0.91 -6.40 -23.58
N ARG A 207 -1.59 -6.38 -24.73
CA ARG A 207 -1.09 -6.99 -25.98
C ARG A 207 0.19 -6.33 -26.48
N PHE A 208 0.30 -5.01 -26.34
CA PHE A 208 1.50 -4.28 -26.73
C PHE A 208 2.67 -4.60 -25.80
N ALA A 209 2.41 -4.73 -24.50
CA ALA A 209 3.40 -5.14 -23.51
C ALA A 209 3.89 -6.58 -23.77
N ASP A 210 3.01 -7.49 -24.23
CA ASP A 210 3.39 -8.86 -24.62
C ASP A 210 4.25 -8.87 -25.90
N TRP A 211 3.94 -7.99 -26.86
CA TRP A 211 4.62 -7.95 -28.16
C TRP A 211 5.96 -7.19 -28.11
N GLN A 212 6.03 -6.10 -27.35
CA GLN A 212 7.23 -5.25 -27.22
C GLN A 212 7.50 -4.85 -25.76
N PRO A 213 7.80 -5.81 -24.87
CA PRO A 213 7.97 -5.52 -23.45
C PRO A 213 9.08 -4.51 -23.19
N GLY A 214 10.21 -4.60 -23.90
CA GLY A 214 11.33 -3.68 -23.76
C GLY A 214 11.00 -2.23 -24.18
N LEU A 215 10.15 -2.04 -25.19
CA LEU A 215 9.72 -0.70 -25.63
C LEU A 215 8.75 -0.08 -24.61
N VAL A 216 7.84 -0.87 -24.04
CA VAL A 216 6.91 -0.40 -23.00
C VAL A 216 7.68 0.05 -21.76
N GLU A 217 8.66 -0.75 -21.32
CA GLU A 217 9.50 -0.38 -20.18
C GLU A 217 10.39 0.85 -20.50
N LEU A 218 10.88 0.98 -21.72
CA LEU A 218 11.63 2.18 -22.16
C LEU A 218 10.73 3.43 -22.15
N ILE A 219 9.50 3.35 -22.66
CA ILE A 219 8.52 4.45 -22.61
C ILE A 219 8.20 4.81 -21.18
N ARG A 220 8.04 3.83 -20.30
CA ARG A 220 7.82 4.01 -18.87
C ARG A 220 9.01 4.73 -18.22
N ALA A 221 10.25 4.28 -18.46
CA ALA A 221 11.45 4.92 -17.96
C ALA A 221 11.63 6.36 -18.47
N ALA A 222 11.35 6.60 -19.77
CA ALA A 222 11.39 7.93 -20.37
C ALA A 222 10.28 8.87 -19.84
N GLY A 223 9.13 8.29 -19.40
CA GLY A 223 7.99 9.01 -18.83
C GLY A 223 8.13 9.44 -17.37
N GLY A 224 9.29 9.31 -16.73
CA GLY A 224 9.49 9.50 -15.31
C GLY A 224 8.89 10.77 -14.69
N GLN A 225 8.89 11.90 -15.40
CA GLN A 225 8.24 13.14 -14.94
C GLN A 225 6.70 13.02 -14.93
N LEU A 226 6.13 12.37 -15.94
CA LEU A 226 4.68 12.13 -16.02
C LEU A 226 4.25 11.11 -14.95
N THR A 227 5.04 10.06 -14.72
CA THR A 227 4.81 9.10 -13.65
C THR A 227 4.85 9.77 -12.28
N ARG A 228 5.84 10.62 -12.01
CA ARG A 228 5.91 11.42 -10.77
C ARG A 228 4.70 12.33 -10.58
N ALA A 229 4.27 13.02 -11.64
CA ALA A 229 3.09 13.88 -11.60
C ALA A 229 1.81 13.06 -11.32
N GLY A 230 1.66 11.90 -11.96
CA GLY A 230 0.55 10.97 -11.72
C GLY A 230 0.53 10.45 -10.29
N VAL A 231 1.65 9.93 -9.81
CA VAL A 231 1.81 9.46 -8.42
C VAL A 231 1.48 10.55 -7.41
N ARG A 232 1.99 11.77 -7.63
CA ARG A 232 1.69 12.92 -6.77
C ARG A 232 0.21 13.26 -6.74
N THR A 233 -0.46 13.22 -7.88
CA THR A 233 -1.86 13.64 -8.00
C THR A 233 -2.85 12.58 -7.50
N ILE A 234 -2.54 11.30 -7.76
CA ILE A 234 -3.46 10.19 -7.47
C ILE A 234 -3.18 9.58 -6.09
N GLY A 235 -1.90 9.50 -5.72
CA GLY A 235 -1.48 8.84 -4.48
C GLY A 235 -1.55 9.71 -3.24
N PHE A 236 -1.37 11.03 -3.38
CA PHE A 236 -1.26 11.95 -2.24
C PHE A 236 -2.34 13.03 -2.29
N GLY A 237 -2.85 13.45 -1.14
CA GLY A 237 -3.82 14.53 -1.02
C GLY A 237 -3.14 15.91 -1.05
N SER A 238 -1.95 16.02 -0.44
CA SER A 238 -1.20 17.27 -0.42
C SER A 238 -0.44 17.51 -1.73
N ARG A 239 -0.50 18.74 -2.23
CA ARG A 239 0.37 19.19 -3.34
C ARG A 239 1.82 19.43 -2.90
N GLU A 240 2.05 19.55 -1.60
CA GLU A 240 3.35 19.83 -0.97
C GLU A 240 4.01 18.55 -0.43
N VAL A 241 3.66 17.38 -1.00
CA VAL A 241 4.29 16.11 -0.63
C VAL A 241 5.79 16.14 -0.93
N SER A 242 6.56 15.51 -0.03
CA SER A 242 8.01 15.36 -0.17
C SER A 242 8.38 14.75 -1.51
N PRO A 243 9.33 15.33 -2.26
CA PRO A 243 9.88 14.72 -3.47
C PRO A 243 10.44 13.31 -3.22
N ARG A 244 11.05 13.08 -2.06
CA ARG A 244 11.61 11.77 -1.68
C ARG A 244 10.51 10.71 -1.53
N LEU A 245 9.35 11.06 -0.95
CA LEU A 245 8.20 10.13 -0.90
C LEU A 245 7.67 9.80 -2.30
N VAL A 246 7.61 10.79 -3.19
CA VAL A 246 7.19 10.56 -4.58
C VAL A 246 8.18 9.65 -5.30
N ASP A 247 9.49 9.89 -5.15
CA ASP A 247 10.53 9.07 -5.76
C ASP A 247 10.52 7.64 -5.19
N PHE A 248 10.32 7.48 -3.88
CA PHE A 248 10.18 6.19 -3.24
C PHE A 248 8.97 5.39 -3.78
N MET A 249 7.84 6.08 -3.95
CA MET A 249 6.64 5.48 -4.51
C MET A 249 6.84 5.08 -5.99
N VAL A 250 7.48 5.93 -6.79
CA VAL A 250 7.81 5.63 -8.20
C VAL A 250 8.72 4.41 -8.28
N ALA A 251 9.73 4.31 -7.39
CA ALA A 251 10.62 3.16 -7.35
C ALA A 251 9.87 1.83 -7.08
N MET A 252 8.85 1.85 -6.21
CA MET A 252 7.99 0.66 -5.99
C MET A 252 7.16 0.32 -7.23
N LEU A 253 6.57 1.31 -7.89
CA LEU A 253 5.82 1.11 -9.12
C LEU A 253 6.69 0.56 -10.25
N ASP A 254 7.93 1.01 -10.35
CA ASP A 254 8.85 0.60 -11.42
C ASP A 254 9.25 -0.87 -11.36
N VAL A 255 9.14 -1.50 -10.20
CA VAL A 255 9.39 -2.95 -10.03
C VAL A 255 8.22 -3.80 -10.54
N THR A 256 7.00 -3.25 -10.59
CA THR A 256 5.80 -4.00 -11.02
C THR A 256 5.56 -3.80 -12.52
N PRO A 257 5.68 -4.85 -13.36
CA PRO A 257 5.48 -4.72 -14.80
C PRO A 257 4.06 -4.30 -15.18
N VAL A 258 3.92 -3.57 -16.28
CA VAL A 258 2.63 -3.12 -16.83
C VAL A 258 1.66 -4.30 -17.06
N ARG A 259 2.18 -5.48 -17.44
CA ARG A 259 1.37 -6.68 -17.61
C ARG A 259 0.70 -7.10 -16.30
N VAL A 260 1.43 -7.10 -15.19
CA VAL A 260 0.89 -7.42 -13.86
C VAL A 260 -0.22 -6.44 -13.48
N LEU A 261 -0.02 -5.14 -13.78
CA LEU A 261 -1.05 -4.14 -13.54
C LEU A 261 -2.35 -4.47 -14.29
N ALA A 262 -2.23 -4.90 -15.54
CA ALA A 262 -3.38 -5.28 -16.36
C ALA A 262 -4.08 -6.56 -15.84
N ASP A 263 -3.33 -7.54 -15.34
CA ASP A 263 -3.86 -8.82 -14.85
C ASP A 263 -4.73 -8.65 -13.58
N PHE A 264 -4.42 -7.67 -12.72
CA PHE A 264 -5.19 -7.40 -11.50
C PHE A 264 -6.39 -6.48 -11.69
N VAL A 265 -6.51 -5.75 -12.81
CA VAL A 265 -7.59 -4.75 -13.03
C VAL A 265 -8.97 -5.37 -12.87
N ASP A 266 -9.18 -6.58 -13.42
CA ASP A 266 -10.49 -7.24 -13.43
C ASP A 266 -10.95 -7.63 -12.01
N THR A 267 -10.03 -8.21 -11.22
CA THR A 267 -10.34 -8.62 -9.84
C THR A 267 -10.64 -7.43 -8.93
N LEU A 268 -9.93 -6.30 -9.13
CA LEU A 268 -10.21 -5.06 -8.39
C LEU A 268 -11.57 -4.46 -8.79
N GLY A 269 -11.89 -4.46 -10.09
CA GLY A 269 -13.14 -3.90 -10.62
C GLY A 269 -14.37 -4.73 -10.27
N SER A 270 -14.23 -6.05 -10.09
CA SER A 270 -15.29 -6.99 -9.74
C SER A 270 -15.42 -7.24 -8.23
N HIS A 271 -14.49 -6.73 -7.42
CA HIS A 271 -14.51 -6.91 -5.96
C HIS A 271 -15.81 -6.40 -5.35
N ASN A 272 -16.51 -7.29 -4.62
CA ASN A 272 -17.71 -6.94 -3.86
C ASN A 272 -17.94 -7.97 -2.74
N ARG A 273 -17.49 -7.65 -1.52
CA ARG A 273 -17.48 -8.54 -0.35
C ARG A 273 -18.04 -7.87 0.90
N TYR A 274 -19.04 -7.02 0.77
CA TYR A 274 -19.68 -6.40 1.93
C TYR A 274 -20.22 -7.44 2.92
N ALA A 275 -20.75 -8.57 2.42
CA ALA A 275 -21.23 -9.66 3.27
C ALA A 275 -20.12 -10.30 4.12
N ALA A 276 -18.89 -10.33 3.61
CA ALA A 276 -17.74 -10.89 4.32
C ALA A 276 -17.29 -10.04 5.54
N LEU A 277 -17.70 -8.76 5.60
CA LEU A 277 -17.44 -7.91 6.77
C LEU A 277 -18.05 -8.49 8.06
N ALA A 278 -19.08 -9.32 7.94
CA ALA A 278 -19.66 -10.02 9.09
C ALA A 278 -18.64 -10.87 9.84
N GLY A 279 -17.62 -11.42 9.15
CA GLY A 279 -16.53 -12.17 9.76
C GLY A 279 -15.57 -11.34 10.62
N LEU A 280 -15.65 -10.00 10.53
CA LEU A 280 -14.82 -9.07 11.31
C LEU A 280 -15.50 -8.57 12.60
N ARG A 281 -16.77 -8.94 12.87
CA ARG A 281 -17.57 -8.36 13.96
C ARG A 281 -17.00 -8.64 15.35
N GLU A 282 -16.31 -9.76 15.52
CA GLU A 282 -15.69 -10.15 16.80
C GLU A 282 -14.28 -9.57 16.97
N CYS A 283 -13.75 -8.92 15.93
CA CYS A 283 -12.44 -8.28 15.96
C CYS A 283 -12.55 -6.81 16.41
N ARG A 284 -11.47 -6.27 16.98
CA ARG A 284 -11.28 -4.82 17.05
C ARG A 284 -11.00 -4.30 15.65
N VAL A 285 -11.81 -3.41 15.11
CA VAL A 285 -11.66 -2.93 13.74
C VAL A 285 -11.35 -1.43 13.71
N LEU A 286 -10.24 -1.08 13.03
CA LEU A 286 -9.90 0.29 12.66
C LEU A 286 -10.17 0.47 11.16
N VAL A 287 -11.00 1.43 10.81
CA VAL A 287 -11.22 1.88 9.43
C VAL A 287 -10.62 3.27 9.30
N LEU A 288 -9.62 3.44 8.45
CA LEU A 288 -8.90 4.69 8.30
C LEU A 288 -8.75 5.07 6.83
N GLY A 289 -8.98 6.33 6.48
CA GLY A 289 -8.81 6.81 5.12
C GLY A 289 -8.53 8.31 5.04
N GLY A 290 -7.91 8.74 3.95
CA GLY A 290 -7.74 10.13 3.59
C GLY A 290 -9.02 10.73 3.00
N ASP A 291 -9.31 11.99 3.24
CA ASP A 291 -10.47 12.67 2.64
C ASP A 291 -10.23 13.18 1.21
N GLU A 292 -8.97 13.18 0.78
CA GLU A 292 -8.56 13.48 -0.59
C GLU A 292 -8.16 12.21 -1.36
N ASP A 293 -8.61 11.03 -0.91
CA ASP A 293 -8.37 9.78 -1.61
C ASP A 293 -9.26 9.65 -2.85
N TRP A 294 -8.62 9.63 -4.03
CA TRP A 294 -9.29 9.51 -5.33
C TRP A 294 -9.49 8.06 -5.77
N MET A 295 -8.74 7.11 -5.20
CA MET A 295 -8.81 5.70 -5.57
C MET A 295 -9.92 4.97 -4.80
N THR A 296 -9.93 5.17 -3.49
CA THR A 296 -10.98 4.67 -2.58
C THR A 296 -11.52 5.85 -1.75
N PRO A 297 -12.40 6.68 -2.36
CA PRO A 297 -12.97 7.84 -1.70
C PRO A 297 -13.52 7.54 -0.31
N TRP A 298 -13.53 8.56 0.56
CA TRP A 298 -13.94 8.46 1.96
C TRP A 298 -15.26 7.70 2.17
N SER A 299 -16.20 7.80 1.22
CA SER A 299 -17.47 7.06 1.26
C SER A 299 -17.33 5.53 1.36
N HIS A 300 -16.21 4.95 0.91
CA HIS A 300 -15.93 3.52 1.10
C HIS A 300 -15.63 3.20 2.56
N ALA A 301 -14.88 4.07 3.25
CA ALA A 301 -14.61 3.92 4.68
C ALA A 301 -15.91 4.06 5.51
N GLU A 302 -16.76 5.06 5.18
CA GLU A 302 -18.08 5.23 5.79
C GLU A 302 -18.95 3.98 5.59
N ARG A 303 -18.98 3.45 4.38
CA ARG A 303 -19.77 2.25 4.08
C ARG A 303 -19.28 1.00 4.83
N ILE A 304 -17.95 0.82 5.00
CA ILE A 304 -17.41 -0.26 5.82
C ILE A 304 -17.83 -0.08 7.28
N ALA A 305 -17.75 1.14 7.81
CA ALA A 305 -18.12 1.44 9.20
C ALA A 305 -19.63 1.26 9.45
N GLU A 306 -20.50 1.53 8.48
CA GLU A 306 -21.93 1.23 8.56
C GLU A 306 -22.21 -0.28 8.76
N GLU A 307 -21.44 -1.14 8.08
CA GLU A 307 -21.55 -2.60 8.24
C GLU A 307 -20.87 -3.12 9.52
N LEU A 308 -19.96 -2.31 10.10
CA LEU A 308 -19.21 -2.61 11.32
C LEU A 308 -19.36 -1.49 12.36
N PRO A 309 -20.53 -1.36 13.01
CA PRO A 309 -20.85 -0.23 13.90
C PRO A 309 -19.90 -0.08 15.10
N HIS A 310 -19.17 -1.14 15.45
CA HIS A 310 -18.18 -1.12 16.56
C HIS A 310 -16.76 -0.76 16.08
N SER A 311 -16.58 -0.47 14.79
CA SER A 311 -15.28 -0.06 14.28
C SER A 311 -14.92 1.37 14.70
N THR A 312 -13.63 1.60 14.90
CA THR A 312 -13.08 2.95 15.03
C THR A 312 -12.89 3.54 13.63
N LEU A 313 -13.68 4.55 13.27
CA LEU A 313 -13.61 5.23 11.98
C LEU A 313 -12.76 6.49 12.09
N VAL A 314 -11.68 6.58 11.30
CA VAL A 314 -10.71 7.70 11.33
C VAL A 314 -10.58 8.34 9.97
N ARG A 315 -10.97 9.62 9.90
CA ARG A 315 -10.81 10.46 8.71
C ARG A 315 -9.55 11.31 8.83
N VAL A 316 -8.59 11.10 7.94
CA VAL A 316 -7.33 11.86 7.91
C VAL A 316 -7.45 13.01 6.92
N ARG A 317 -7.55 14.23 7.46
CA ARG A 317 -7.78 15.43 6.65
C ARG A 317 -6.58 15.79 5.78
N GLY A 318 -6.85 16.13 4.52
CA GLY A 318 -5.86 16.53 3.52
C GLY A 318 -4.90 15.40 3.15
N ALA A 319 -5.25 14.13 3.41
CA ALA A 319 -4.46 12.98 3.01
C ALA A 319 -5.12 12.25 1.84
N GLY A 320 -4.29 11.71 0.95
CA GLY A 320 -4.71 10.90 -0.19
C GLY A 320 -4.68 9.41 0.08
N HIS A 321 -4.54 8.63 -1.00
CA HIS A 321 -4.57 7.18 -0.94
C HIS A 321 -3.40 6.56 -0.17
N LEU A 322 -2.22 7.16 -0.25
CA LEU A 322 -1.00 6.70 0.43
C LEU A 322 -0.88 7.30 1.84
N VAL A 323 -1.99 7.31 2.58
CA VAL A 323 -2.10 7.95 3.90
C VAL A 323 -1.03 7.49 4.89
N MET A 324 -0.59 6.21 4.82
CA MET A 324 0.44 5.64 5.68
C MET A 324 1.85 6.22 5.41
N LEU A 325 2.08 6.76 4.22
CA LEU A 325 3.30 7.48 3.85
C LEU A 325 3.15 8.99 4.03
N GLU A 326 1.96 9.54 3.80
CA GLU A 326 1.68 10.97 3.84
C GLU A 326 1.49 11.51 5.26
N ARG A 327 0.89 10.70 6.15
CA ARG A 327 0.61 11.02 7.56
C ARG A 327 1.04 9.86 8.47
N PRO A 328 2.34 9.48 8.45
CA PRO A 328 2.82 8.28 9.11
C PRO A 328 2.54 8.29 10.61
N ASP A 329 2.73 9.42 11.29
CA ASP A 329 2.51 9.55 12.74
C ASP A 329 1.05 9.30 13.12
N VAL A 330 0.10 9.82 12.33
CA VAL A 330 -1.34 9.62 12.56
C VAL A 330 -1.69 8.15 12.39
N VAL A 331 -1.26 7.53 11.29
CA VAL A 331 -1.55 6.12 11.02
C VAL A 331 -0.92 5.22 12.07
N THR A 332 0.37 5.43 12.38
CA THR A 332 1.08 4.64 13.40
C THR A 332 0.47 4.82 14.78
N GLY A 333 0.05 6.03 15.14
CA GLY A 333 -0.62 6.31 16.42
C GLY A 333 -1.92 5.51 16.57
N HIS A 334 -2.79 5.48 15.54
CA HIS A 334 -4.03 4.70 15.57
C HIS A 334 -3.76 3.19 15.56
N LEU A 335 -2.75 2.73 14.82
CA LEU A 335 -2.33 1.33 14.85
C LEU A 335 -1.81 0.93 16.24
N ALA A 336 -1.03 1.78 16.91
CA ALA A 336 -0.54 1.51 18.26
C ALA A 336 -1.69 1.38 19.28
N VAL A 337 -2.76 2.18 19.14
CA VAL A 337 -3.97 2.04 19.96
C VAL A 337 -4.65 0.70 19.69
N LEU A 338 -4.90 0.36 18.43
CA LEU A 338 -5.50 -0.92 18.04
C LEU A 338 -4.70 -2.11 18.60
N LEU A 339 -3.36 -2.07 18.49
CA LEU A 339 -2.48 -3.15 18.98
C LEU A 339 -2.55 -3.30 20.49
N ARG A 340 -2.59 -2.18 21.26
CA ARG A 340 -2.78 -2.22 22.72
C ARG A 340 -4.12 -2.85 23.11
N ASP A 341 -5.20 -2.43 22.44
CA ASP A 341 -6.54 -2.98 22.71
C ASP A 341 -6.59 -4.49 22.41
N CYS A 342 -5.90 -4.94 21.35
CA CYS A 342 -5.82 -6.36 20.97
C CYS A 342 -4.95 -7.20 21.93
N ALA A 343 -3.96 -6.60 22.56
CA ALA A 343 -3.13 -7.24 23.59
C ALA A 343 -3.78 -7.25 24.98
N GLY A 344 -4.93 -6.60 25.16
CA GLY A 344 -5.61 -6.47 26.45
C GLY A 344 -4.90 -5.54 27.45
N ILE A 345 -4.08 -4.61 26.95
CA ILE A 345 -3.38 -3.62 27.76
C ILE A 345 -4.28 -2.39 27.89
N PRO A 346 -4.66 -1.96 29.09
CA PRO A 346 -5.47 -0.76 29.28
C PRO A 346 -4.79 0.48 28.70
N SER A 347 -5.56 1.35 28.06
CA SER A 347 -5.08 2.67 27.66
C SER A 347 -4.65 3.44 28.91
N SER A 348 -3.41 3.90 28.99
CA SER A 348 -3.02 4.88 30.00
C SER A 348 -3.79 6.17 29.74
N GLU A 349 -4.65 6.57 30.69
CA GLU A 349 -5.34 7.86 30.68
C GLU A 349 -4.36 9.04 30.61
#